data_0644be45b7e4890cf7ca4e0bd3670dbb
#
_entry.id   0644be45b7e4890cf7ca4e0bd3670dbb
#
_cell.length_a   1.000
_cell.length_b   1.000
_cell.length_c   1.000
_cell.angle_alpha   90.00
_cell.angle_beta   90.00
_cell.angle_gamma   90.00
#
_symmetry.space_group_name_H-M   'P 1'
#
loop_
_entity.id
_entity.type
_entity.pdbx_description
1 polymer ?
#
loop_
_entity_poly.entity_id
_entity_poly.type
_entity_poly.pdbx_seq_one_letter_code
_entity_poly.pdbx_strand_id
1 'polypeptide(L)'
;MVLTELKASGEAPQWLTVEGFQSLSKGYLLPGETPNGMYRRVSKSAASYYENSEYWENKFYEAITKNWLCPSSPVFSNMGTDRGLPISCNSIHVGDSVDSIFGKSHELAMLSKNGAGVGIYLGDVRGRGASIKGNGKSEGIVPWAKVYDSAVVSVSQGSTRRGAAAVYLPIEHSDIEEFINIRRPIGDVNRRCMNLNHGICITDDWMRSMLLGDKQKRKLWTDILDARATTGEPYLFFTDNVNNQNPECYKALQLPVFTSNICTEIFLHTDVNHSFVCCLSSLNLARWDEWKDADLPNIAVRFLDAVLQEYIVKSEGVPGLECSRRSAIKGRAIGIGVLGWHSFLQAHMIPFESFNAMTLNALIFKTIRDKAEEETKILAEELGEPEWCKGFNRRNTHLTALAPTVSNALYSGGYSPSIEPIAANIFAQKSAKGTFIVKNPNLEKLLESLGKNTEDVWKSINGQSGSVQHLKSLNSGQKAVYLTAREINQHAIINQASQRQRWIDQGQSINLFFANNSDPKYIHEVHIAAWEKGLKSLYYCRSEGVIKGDLASRSKDECSSCEG
;
A
#
# COMPACT_ATOMS: atom_id res chain seq x y z
N MET A 1 -6.57 23.39 -20.31
CA MET A 1 -5.80 22.59 -21.31
C MET A 1 -6.59 21.32 -21.59
N VAL A 2 -6.70 20.94 -22.84
CA VAL A 2 -7.37 19.71 -23.28
C VAL A 2 -6.30 18.65 -23.53
N LEU A 3 -6.50 17.44 -23.00
CA LEU A 3 -5.49 16.36 -23.08
C LEU A 3 -5.05 16.07 -24.53
N THR A 4 -5.99 16.14 -25.48
CA THR A 4 -5.70 15.90 -26.90
C THR A 4 -4.69 16.91 -27.47
N GLU A 5 -4.81 18.19 -27.09
CA GLU A 5 -3.87 19.25 -27.51
C GLU A 5 -2.49 19.02 -26.88
N LEU A 6 -2.45 18.64 -25.58
CA LEU A 6 -1.19 18.33 -24.88
C LEU A 6 -0.47 17.12 -25.48
N LYS A 7 -1.21 16.10 -25.91
CA LYS A 7 -0.63 14.95 -26.62
C LYS A 7 -0.09 15.35 -28.00
N ALA A 8 -0.81 16.19 -28.74
CA ALA A 8 -0.39 16.65 -30.06
C ALA A 8 0.86 17.53 -29.98
N SER A 9 1.01 18.34 -28.94
CA SER A 9 2.19 19.20 -28.71
C SER A 9 3.37 18.48 -28.03
N GLY A 10 3.21 17.22 -27.63
CA GLY A 10 4.25 16.47 -26.90
C GLY A 10 4.35 16.82 -25.40
N GLU A 11 3.37 17.54 -24.85
CA GLU A 11 3.32 17.96 -23.44
C GLU A 11 2.64 16.93 -22.52
N ALA A 12 2.06 15.88 -23.10
CA ALA A 12 1.55 14.72 -22.39
C ALA A 12 1.86 13.43 -23.16
N PRO A 13 2.18 12.32 -22.47
CA PRO A 13 2.46 11.07 -23.14
C PRO A 13 1.20 10.46 -23.77
N GLN A 14 1.36 9.71 -24.86
CA GLN A 14 0.25 9.11 -25.61
C GLN A 14 -0.58 8.11 -24.79
N TRP A 15 0.04 7.40 -23.87
CA TRP A 15 -0.60 6.40 -23.00
C TRP A 15 -1.48 7.02 -21.90
N LEU A 16 -1.34 8.31 -21.57
CA LEU A 16 -2.11 8.95 -20.52
C LEU A 16 -3.61 9.00 -20.87
N THR A 17 -4.45 8.42 -20.02
CA THR A 17 -5.92 8.43 -20.22
C THR A 17 -6.54 9.76 -19.78
N VAL A 18 -7.80 9.99 -20.15
CA VAL A 18 -8.55 11.19 -19.73
C VAL A 18 -8.72 11.20 -18.21
N GLU A 19 -9.04 10.06 -17.63
CA GLU A 19 -9.21 9.86 -16.19
C GLU A 19 -7.89 10.09 -15.45
N GLY A 20 -6.80 9.54 -15.97
CA GLY A 20 -5.44 9.76 -15.45
C GLY A 20 -5.06 11.25 -15.47
N PHE A 21 -5.30 11.94 -16.60
CA PHE A 21 -5.04 13.37 -16.70
C PHE A 21 -5.89 14.20 -15.73
N GLN A 22 -7.17 13.85 -15.57
CA GLN A 22 -8.03 14.51 -14.60
C GLN A 22 -7.56 14.31 -13.16
N SER A 23 -7.05 13.11 -12.84
CA SER A 23 -6.45 12.83 -11.55
C SER A 23 -5.21 13.69 -11.31
N LEU A 24 -4.28 13.76 -12.27
CA LEU A 24 -3.08 14.60 -12.18
C LEU A 24 -3.42 16.09 -12.01
N SER A 25 -4.42 16.58 -12.77
CA SER A 25 -4.82 17.99 -12.76
C SER A 25 -5.46 18.44 -11.43
N LYS A 26 -5.99 17.51 -10.63
CA LYS A 26 -6.69 17.84 -9.38
C LYS A 26 -5.78 18.24 -8.22
N GLY A 27 -4.47 18.02 -8.33
CA GLY A 27 -3.60 18.38 -7.21
C GLY A 27 -2.13 18.02 -7.36
N TYR A 28 -1.76 17.27 -8.39
CA TYR A 28 -0.36 16.90 -8.61
C TYR A 28 0.38 17.91 -9.47
N LEU A 29 -0.29 18.46 -10.49
CA LEU A 29 0.28 19.51 -11.33
C LEU A 29 0.36 20.85 -10.58
N LEU A 30 1.41 21.60 -10.82
CA LEU A 30 1.50 23.02 -10.45
C LEU A 30 0.57 23.86 -11.35
N PRO A 31 0.18 25.07 -10.94
CA PRO A 31 -0.57 25.97 -11.80
C PRO A 31 0.14 26.20 -13.14
N GLY A 32 -0.53 25.85 -14.26
CA GLY A 32 0.04 25.96 -15.60
C GLY A 32 0.98 24.83 -16.02
N GLU A 33 1.31 23.90 -15.13
CA GLU A 33 2.18 22.77 -15.43
C GLU A 33 1.49 21.71 -16.30
N THR A 34 2.24 21.13 -17.24
CA THR A 34 1.80 20.01 -18.07
C THR A 34 2.25 18.68 -17.46
N PRO A 35 1.67 17.52 -17.84
CA PRO A 35 2.15 16.22 -17.38
C PRO A 35 3.66 16.02 -17.60
N ASN A 36 4.17 16.32 -18.81
CA ASN A 36 5.59 16.18 -19.10
C ASN A 36 6.44 17.21 -18.35
N GLY A 37 5.91 18.40 -18.07
CA GLY A 37 6.52 19.42 -17.22
C GLY A 37 6.71 18.89 -15.78
N MET A 38 5.68 18.28 -15.20
CA MET A 38 5.75 17.63 -13.88
C MET A 38 6.78 16.51 -13.86
N TYR A 39 6.78 15.63 -14.88
CA TYR A 39 7.75 14.53 -14.96
C TYR A 39 9.19 15.07 -15.03
N ARG A 40 9.40 16.15 -15.78
CA ARG A 40 10.71 16.82 -15.87
C ARG A 40 11.13 17.44 -14.52
N ARG A 41 10.21 18.14 -13.85
CA ARG A 41 10.46 18.72 -12.51
C ARG A 41 10.90 17.67 -11.50
N VAL A 42 10.15 16.57 -11.42
CA VAL A 42 10.44 15.46 -10.48
C VAL A 42 11.78 14.80 -10.83
N SER A 43 12.04 14.55 -12.10
CA SER A 43 13.29 13.94 -12.56
C SER A 43 14.50 14.84 -12.29
N LYS A 44 14.37 16.15 -12.54
CA LYS A 44 15.40 17.14 -12.29
C LYS A 44 15.71 17.26 -10.78
N SER A 45 14.68 17.28 -9.93
CA SER A 45 14.86 17.32 -8.48
C SER A 45 15.57 16.07 -7.99
N ALA A 46 15.17 14.88 -8.44
CA ALA A 46 15.85 13.63 -8.06
C ALA A 46 17.32 13.60 -8.51
N ALA A 47 17.57 14.04 -9.74
CA ALA A 47 18.91 14.04 -10.31
C ALA A 47 19.88 15.01 -9.62
N SER A 48 19.38 16.08 -8.99
CA SER A 48 20.21 17.10 -8.33
C SER A 48 21.03 16.57 -7.14
N TYR A 49 20.74 15.36 -6.67
CA TYR A 49 21.48 14.70 -5.61
C TYR A 49 22.63 13.81 -6.10
N TYR A 50 22.90 13.79 -7.42
CA TYR A 50 23.96 12.99 -8.04
C TYR A 50 24.92 13.84 -8.88
N GLU A 51 26.20 13.46 -8.94
CA GLU A 51 27.22 14.19 -9.67
C GLU A 51 26.89 14.36 -11.16
N ASN A 52 26.40 13.31 -11.84
CA ASN A 52 25.98 13.37 -13.23
C ASN A 52 24.50 13.71 -13.37
N SER A 53 24.08 14.87 -12.85
CA SER A 53 22.68 15.25 -12.74
C SER A 53 21.93 15.24 -14.09
N GLU A 54 22.53 15.69 -15.19
CA GLU A 54 21.91 15.67 -16.51
C GLU A 54 21.66 14.24 -17.02
N TYR A 55 22.59 13.33 -16.81
CA TYR A 55 22.43 11.92 -17.15
C TYR A 55 21.28 11.28 -16.37
N TRP A 56 21.26 11.48 -15.04
CA TRP A 56 20.22 10.90 -14.19
C TRP A 56 18.85 11.56 -14.42
N GLU A 57 18.78 12.87 -14.70
CA GLU A 57 17.53 13.52 -15.08
C GLU A 57 16.92 12.86 -16.30
N ASN A 58 17.72 12.62 -17.35
CA ASN A 58 17.25 11.97 -18.56
C ASN A 58 16.81 10.53 -18.33
N LYS A 59 17.54 9.75 -17.52
CA LYS A 59 17.16 8.37 -17.15
C LYS A 59 15.84 8.32 -16.37
N PHE A 60 15.66 9.16 -15.36
CA PHE A 60 14.42 9.24 -14.59
C PHE A 60 13.26 9.71 -15.46
N TYR A 61 13.46 10.74 -16.25
CA TYR A 61 12.43 11.26 -17.16
C TYR A 61 12.00 10.22 -18.19
N GLU A 62 12.94 9.53 -18.81
CA GLU A 62 12.67 8.43 -19.74
C GLU A 62 11.83 7.33 -19.09
N ALA A 63 12.24 6.85 -17.91
CA ALA A 63 11.53 5.79 -17.18
C ALA A 63 10.09 6.19 -16.85
N ILE A 64 9.84 7.43 -16.46
CA ILE A 64 8.51 7.94 -16.13
C ILE A 64 7.67 8.14 -17.39
N THR A 65 8.21 8.80 -18.43
CA THR A 65 7.46 9.09 -19.66
C THR A 65 7.14 7.85 -20.49
N LYS A 66 7.97 6.81 -20.43
CA LYS A 66 7.68 5.48 -21.00
C LYS A 66 6.67 4.69 -20.17
N ASN A 67 6.21 5.23 -19.04
CA ASN A 67 5.33 4.53 -18.11
C ASN A 67 5.92 3.22 -17.56
N TRP A 68 7.22 3.19 -17.40
CA TRP A 68 7.94 2.07 -16.79
C TRP A 68 8.03 2.23 -15.27
N LEU A 69 8.40 3.45 -14.82
CA LEU A 69 8.42 3.87 -13.42
C LEU A 69 7.23 4.77 -13.13
N CYS A 70 6.47 4.42 -12.13
CA CYS A 70 5.27 5.13 -11.67
C CYS A 70 5.51 5.67 -10.24
N PRO A 71 6.02 6.89 -10.09
CA PRO A 71 6.20 7.53 -8.79
C PRO A 71 4.89 7.64 -8.01
N SER A 72 4.97 7.55 -6.68
CA SER A 72 3.79 7.72 -5.82
C SER A 72 3.26 9.15 -5.86
N SER A 73 1.98 9.32 -5.52
CA SER A 73 1.29 10.61 -5.58
C SER A 73 2.03 11.74 -4.84
N PRO A 74 2.60 11.56 -3.62
CA PRO A 74 3.33 12.63 -2.95
C PRO A 74 4.62 13.02 -3.66
N VAL A 75 5.25 12.11 -4.39
CA VAL A 75 6.40 12.43 -5.23
C VAL A 75 5.98 13.37 -6.35
N PHE A 76 4.91 13.05 -7.09
CA PHE A 76 4.42 13.91 -8.17
C PHE A 76 3.95 15.28 -7.66
N SER A 77 3.26 15.33 -6.52
CA SER A 77 2.72 16.59 -6.01
C SER A 77 3.77 17.50 -5.38
N ASN A 78 4.80 16.93 -4.72
CA ASN A 78 5.62 17.70 -3.77
C ASN A 78 7.12 17.73 -4.11
N MET A 79 7.65 16.74 -4.85
CA MET A 79 9.08 16.71 -5.18
C MET A 79 9.47 17.88 -6.09
N GLY A 80 10.55 18.56 -5.76
CA GLY A 80 11.00 19.77 -6.47
C GLY A 80 10.06 20.97 -6.31
N THR A 81 9.29 21.03 -5.20
CA THR A 81 8.36 22.13 -4.86
C THR A 81 8.42 22.47 -3.39
N ASP A 82 7.86 23.60 -2.98
CA ASP A 82 7.70 23.99 -1.56
C ASP A 82 6.35 23.53 -0.95
N ARG A 83 5.57 22.70 -1.66
CA ARG A 83 4.21 22.31 -1.26
C ARG A 83 4.14 21.38 -0.05
N GLY A 84 5.17 20.59 0.22
CA GLY A 84 5.15 19.58 1.28
C GLY A 84 6.24 18.51 1.10
N LEU A 85 6.04 17.39 1.77
CA LEU A 85 6.98 16.29 1.79
C LEU A 85 6.71 15.28 0.66
N PRO A 86 7.76 14.72 0.03
CA PRO A 86 7.60 13.77 -1.08
C PRO A 86 7.27 12.34 -0.62
N ILE A 87 7.08 12.11 0.68
CA ILE A 87 6.82 10.79 1.27
C ILE A 87 5.55 10.83 2.11
N SER A 88 4.75 9.75 2.03
CA SER A 88 3.48 9.65 2.74
C SER A 88 3.31 8.39 3.61
N CYS A 89 4.30 7.48 3.65
CA CYS A 89 4.20 6.25 4.43
C CYS A 89 5.06 6.35 5.69
N ASN A 90 4.38 6.41 6.85
CA ASN A 90 5.02 6.61 8.15
C ASN A 90 4.43 5.68 9.22
N SER A 91 5.15 5.49 10.32
CA SER A 91 4.59 4.94 11.55
C SER A 91 5.27 5.52 12.79
N ILE A 92 4.51 5.67 13.85
CA ILE A 92 4.91 6.17 15.16
C ILE A 92 4.71 5.13 16.24
N HIS A 93 5.53 5.20 17.29
CA HIS A 93 5.49 4.30 18.44
C HIS A 93 5.15 5.09 19.70
N VAL A 94 4.09 4.70 20.38
CA VAL A 94 3.55 5.43 21.54
C VAL A 94 3.98 4.73 22.83
N GLY A 95 4.74 5.43 23.67
CA GLY A 95 5.09 4.94 25.00
C GLY A 95 4.01 5.23 26.05
N ASP A 96 4.04 4.50 27.17
CA ASP A 96 3.04 4.55 28.23
C ASP A 96 3.21 5.76 29.17
N SER A 97 3.13 6.97 28.59
CA SER A 97 3.12 8.24 29.33
C SER A 97 2.30 9.31 28.62
N VAL A 98 1.75 10.27 29.37
CA VAL A 98 0.99 11.38 28.81
C VAL A 98 1.86 12.17 27.83
N ASP A 99 3.12 12.41 28.15
CA ASP A 99 4.06 13.13 27.28
C ASP A 99 4.28 12.40 25.96
N SER A 100 4.46 11.07 25.99
CA SER A 100 4.61 10.28 24.77
C SER A 100 3.32 10.29 23.94
N ILE A 101 2.16 10.08 24.57
CA ILE A 101 0.87 10.03 23.89
C ILE A 101 0.57 11.36 23.17
N PHE A 102 0.71 12.50 23.83
CA PHE A 102 0.46 13.80 23.21
C PHE A 102 1.59 14.25 22.30
N GLY A 103 2.84 13.93 22.61
CA GLY A 103 3.97 14.17 21.72
C GLY A 103 3.79 13.44 20.39
N LYS A 104 3.38 12.17 20.43
CA LYS A 104 3.07 11.40 19.21
C LYS A 104 1.79 11.86 18.51
N SER A 105 0.82 12.43 19.23
CA SER A 105 -0.33 13.10 18.61
C SER A 105 0.09 14.35 17.82
N HIS A 106 1.05 15.14 18.34
CA HIS A 106 1.65 16.25 17.60
C HIS A 106 2.40 15.77 16.35
N GLU A 107 3.24 14.74 16.46
CA GLU A 107 3.94 14.14 15.32
C GLU A 107 2.94 13.65 14.25
N LEU A 108 1.88 12.93 14.66
CA LEU A 108 0.80 12.50 13.78
C LEU A 108 0.16 13.69 13.04
N ALA A 109 -0.15 14.76 13.76
CA ALA A 109 -0.76 15.96 13.18
C ALA A 109 0.15 16.60 12.12
N MET A 110 1.45 16.69 12.38
CA MET A 110 2.42 17.26 11.44
C MET A 110 2.61 16.38 10.20
N LEU A 111 2.65 15.04 10.36
CA LEU A 111 2.67 14.10 9.24
C LEU A 111 1.38 14.17 8.42
N SER A 112 0.22 14.14 9.08
CA SER A 112 -1.10 14.21 8.43
C SER A 112 -1.33 15.53 7.69
N LYS A 113 -0.86 16.66 8.23
CA LYS A 113 -0.87 17.97 7.55
C LYS A 113 -0.16 17.91 6.19
N ASN A 114 0.88 17.08 6.07
CA ASN A 114 1.62 16.86 4.83
C ASN A 114 1.01 15.74 3.95
N GLY A 115 -0.20 15.24 4.27
CA GLY A 115 -0.90 14.22 3.50
C GLY A 115 -0.37 12.80 3.72
N ALA A 116 0.34 12.56 4.84
CA ALA A 116 0.87 11.24 5.16
C ALA A 116 -0.19 10.31 5.75
N GLY A 117 -0.08 9.02 5.41
CA GLY A 117 -0.70 7.91 6.12
C GLY A 117 0.22 7.40 7.22
N VAL A 118 -0.31 7.22 8.44
CA VAL A 118 0.51 6.92 9.61
C VAL A 118 0.03 5.66 10.32
N GLY A 119 0.93 4.68 10.50
CA GLY A 119 0.73 3.60 11.46
C GLY A 119 0.98 4.10 12.89
N ILE A 120 0.25 3.59 13.86
CA ILE A 120 0.37 3.97 15.28
C ILE A 120 0.44 2.71 16.12
N TYR A 121 1.57 2.42 16.73
CA TYR A 121 1.69 1.32 17.67
C TYR A 121 1.27 1.75 19.07
N LEU A 122 0.30 1.05 19.67
CA LEU A 122 -0.22 1.30 21.02
C LEU A 122 0.08 0.16 22.00
N GLY A 123 0.89 -0.83 21.61
CA GLY A 123 1.10 -2.03 22.40
C GLY A 123 1.78 -1.81 23.75
N ASP A 124 2.53 -0.73 23.91
CA ASP A 124 3.20 -0.39 25.18
C ASP A 124 2.28 0.38 26.14
N VAL A 125 1.16 0.92 25.66
CA VAL A 125 0.21 1.69 26.49
C VAL A 125 -0.59 0.72 27.34
N ARG A 126 -0.62 0.95 28.65
CA ARG A 126 -1.32 0.08 29.61
C ARG A 126 -2.80 -0.05 29.32
N GLY A 127 -3.33 -1.25 29.52
CA GLY A 127 -4.75 -1.54 29.31
C GLY A 127 -5.66 -1.04 30.42
N ARG A 128 -6.96 -1.24 30.21
CA ARG A 128 -8.03 -0.84 31.11
C ARG A 128 -7.92 -1.58 32.45
N GLY A 129 -8.10 -0.83 33.53
CA GLY A 129 -8.02 -1.35 34.91
C GLY A 129 -6.60 -1.44 35.46
N ALA A 130 -5.56 -1.20 34.66
CA ALA A 130 -4.19 -1.13 35.14
C ALA A 130 -4.00 0.04 36.12
N SER A 131 -3.17 -0.16 37.16
CA SER A 131 -2.93 0.86 38.20
C SER A 131 -2.14 2.05 37.68
N ILE A 132 -2.54 3.26 38.07
CA ILE A 132 -1.86 4.53 37.83
C ILE A 132 -1.30 5.03 39.16
N LYS A 133 0.00 4.89 39.41
CA LYS A 133 0.77 5.44 40.55
C LYS A 133 -0.05 6.22 41.61
N GLY A 134 -0.91 5.55 42.38
CA GLY A 134 -1.71 6.18 43.44
C GLY A 134 -2.92 7.00 42.99
N ASN A 135 -3.21 7.11 41.67
CA ASN A 135 -4.28 7.95 41.10
C ASN A 135 -5.43 7.16 40.45
N GLY A 136 -5.66 5.91 40.88
CA GLY A 136 -6.76 5.13 40.33
C GLY A 136 -6.35 4.14 39.25
N LYS A 137 -7.24 3.93 38.26
CA LYS A 137 -7.08 2.90 37.22
C LYS A 137 -7.16 3.51 35.83
N SER A 138 -6.42 2.93 34.87
CA SER A 138 -6.46 3.28 33.46
C SER A 138 -7.82 2.99 32.84
N GLU A 139 -8.29 3.85 31.94
CA GLU A 139 -9.45 3.61 31.07
C GLU A 139 -9.09 2.83 29.78
N GLY A 140 -7.82 2.44 29.62
CA GLY A 140 -7.32 1.64 28.53
C GLY A 140 -6.94 2.44 27.28
N ILE A 141 -6.67 1.71 26.17
CA ILE A 141 -6.12 2.30 24.94
C ILE A 141 -7.18 3.03 24.09
N VAL A 142 -8.46 2.67 24.19
CA VAL A 142 -9.50 3.21 23.29
C VAL A 142 -9.69 4.73 23.45
N PRO A 143 -9.71 5.33 24.67
CA PRO A 143 -9.72 6.78 24.83
C PRO A 143 -8.52 7.47 24.21
N TRP A 144 -7.34 6.86 24.26
CA TRP A 144 -6.14 7.40 23.60
C TRP A 144 -6.21 7.28 22.08
N ALA A 145 -6.72 6.17 21.56
CA ALA A 145 -7.01 6.03 20.13
C ALA A 145 -7.98 7.12 19.64
N LYS A 146 -8.95 7.53 20.49
CA LYS A 146 -9.89 8.64 20.17
C LYS A 146 -9.19 9.99 20.03
N VAL A 147 -8.10 10.24 20.76
CA VAL A 147 -7.28 11.45 20.57
C VAL A 147 -6.69 11.46 19.15
N TYR A 148 -6.13 10.34 18.71
CA TYR A 148 -5.57 10.21 17.35
C TYR A 148 -6.66 10.29 16.27
N ASP A 149 -7.82 9.66 16.49
CA ASP A 149 -9.00 9.75 15.61
C ASP A 149 -9.39 11.21 15.35
N SER A 150 -9.47 12.00 16.43
CA SER A 150 -9.81 13.42 16.36
C SER A 150 -8.70 14.25 15.71
N ALA A 151 -7.44 13.97 16.02
CA ALA A 151 -6.30 14.69 15.44
C ALA A 151 -6.24 14.53 13.91
N VAL A 152 -6.39 13.32 13.39
CA VAL A 152 -6.40 13.05 11.94
C VAL A 152 -7.50 13.82 11.23
N VAL A 153 -8.72 13.80 11.76
CA VAL A 153 -9.87 14.53 11.18
C VAL A 153 -9.64 16.04 11.20
N SER A 154 -9.10 16.56 12.33
CA SER A 154 -8.92 18.00 12.53
C SER A 154 -7.91 18.64 11.59
N VAL A 155 -6.83 17.92 11.23
CA VAL A 155 -5.77 18.46 10.35
C VAL A 155 -6.00 18.19 8.86
N SER A 156 -6.99 17.38 8.51
CA SER A 156 -7.34 17.02 7.13
C SER A 156 -8.11 18.13 6.39
N GLN A 157 -7.74 19.39 6.58
CA GLN A 157 -8.45 20.53 6.03
C GLN A 157 -7.85 20.98 4.69
N GLY A 158 -8.56 20.72 3.60
CA GLY A 158 -8.34 21.38 2.31
C GLY A 158 -7.13 20.95 1.47
N SER A 159 -6.42 19.90 1.86
CA SER A 159 -5.32 19.37 1.02
C SER A 159 -5.81 18.40 -0.06
N THR A 160 -4.98 18.17 -1.07
CA THR A 160 -5.21 17.18 -2.14
C THR A 160 -5.25 15.74 -1.61
N ARG A 161 -4.62 15.49 -0.45
CA ARG A 161 -4.66 14.20 0.28
C ARG A 161 -5.07 14.47 1.72
N ARG A 162 -6.04 13.72 2.22
CA ARG A 162 -6.42 13.73 3.64
C ARG A 162 -5.41 12.90 4.43
N GLY A 163 -5.05 13.35 5.63
CA GLY A 163 -4.34 12.52 6.59
C GLY A 163 -5.18 11.30 6.96
N ALA A 164 -4.54 10.16 7.16
CA ALA A 164 -5.19 8.95 7.59
C ALA A 164 -4.25 8.15 8.51
N ALA A 165 -4.81 7.34 9.41
CA ALA A 165 -4.00 6.55 10.32
C ALA A 165 -4.59 5.16 10.57
N ALA A 166 -3.71 4.20 10.90
CA ALA A 166 -4.07 2.87 11.36
C ALA A 166 -3.41 2.59 12.71
N VAL A 167 -4.19 2.21 13.70
CA VAL A 167 -3.69 1.82 15.03
C VAL A 167 -3.44 0.32 15.09
N TYR A 168 -2.29 -0.07 15.68
CA TYR A 168 -1.87 -1.46 15.81
C TYR A 168 -1.75 -1.86 17.27
N LEU A 169 -2.25 -3.05 17.61
CA LEU A 169 -2.25 -3.60 18.97
C LEU A 169 -1.84 -5.08 18.96
N PRO A 170 -0.96 -5.52 19.87
CA PRO A 170 -0.70 -6.93 20.07
C PRO A 170 -1.95 -7.70 20.48
N ILE A 171 -2.12 -8.91 19.96
CA ILE A 171 -3.29 -9.76 20.24
C ILE A 171 -3.38 -10.18 21.71
N GLU A 172 -2.26 -10.17 22.43
CA GLU A 172 -2.17 -10.47 23.85
C GLU A 172 -2.50 -9.27 24.76
N HIS A 173 -2.73 -8.08 24.18
CA HIS A 173 -3.07 -6.90 24.97
C HIS A 173 -4.43 -7.05 25.66
N SER A 174 -4.53 -6.62 26.93
CA SER A 174 -5.76 -6.78 27.74
C SER A 174 -7.02 -6.12 27.15
N ASP A 175 -6.86 -5.12 26.28
CA ASP A 175 -7.99 -4.39 25.65
C ASP A 175 -8.33 -4.93 24.25
N ILE A 176 -7.79 -6.07 23.84
CA ILE A 176 -7.92 -6.58 22.47
C ILE A 176 -9.39 -6.81 22.06
N GLU A 177 -10.23 -7.32 22.94
CA GLU A 177 -11.64 -7.60 22.64
C GLU A 177 -12.42 -6.32 22.32
N GLU A 178 -12.12 -5.22 23.02
CA GLU A 178 -12.71 -3.91 22.72
C GLU A 178 -12.11 -3.33 21.44
N PHE A 179 -10.78 -3.47 21.25
CA PHE A 179 -10.05 -2.95 20.11
C PHE A 179 -10.53 -3.51 18.77
N ILE A 180 -10.85 -4.79 18.66
CA ILE A 180 -11.39 -5.42 17.46
C ILE A 180 -12.66 -4.70 16.97
N ASN A 181 -13.41 -4.12 17.87
CA ASN A 181 -14.72 -3.52 17.62
C ASN A 181 -14.72 -1.99 17.47
N ILE A 182 -13.54 -1.33 17.47
CA ILE A 182 -13.47 0.16 17.43
C ILE A 182 -14.07 0.77 16.17
N ARG A 183 -14.17 0.01 15.08
CA ARG A 183 -14.72 0.41 13.77
C ARG A 183 -16.20 0.01 13.59
N ARG A 184 -16.78 -0.76 14.49
CA ARG A 184 -18.20 -1.14 14.38
C ARG A 184 -19.08 0.05 14.73
N PRO A 185 -20.04 0.47 13.86
CA PRO A 185 -20.87 1.66 14.08
C PRO A 185 -22.03 1.42 15.08
N ILE A 186 -21.81 0.58 16.08
CA ILE A 186 -22.80 0.20 17.11
C ILE A 186 -22.18 0.36 18.51
N GLY A 187 -23.01 0.69 19.51
CA GLY A 187 -22.60 0.86 20.89
C GLY A 187 -22.23 2.32 21.23
N ASP A 188 -21.42 2.50 22.28
CA ASP A 188 -20.99 3.83 22.75
C ASP A 188 -20.05 4.51 21.75
N VAL A 189 -20.46 5.64 21.19
CA VAL A 189 -19.70 6.45 20.23
C VAL A 189 -18.34 6.91 20.79
N ASN A 190 -18.26 7.15 22.10
CA ASN A 190 -17.02 7.55 22.76
C ASN A 190 -15.97 6.42 22.80
N ARG A 191 -16.42 5.18 22.59
CA ARG A 191 -15.59 3.96 22.53
C ARG A 191 -15.39 3.49 21.09
N ARG A 192 -15.58 4.37 20.08
CA ARG A 192 -15.42 4.06 18.65
C ARG A 192 -14.51 5.07 17.97
N CYS A 193 -13.66 4.59 17.07
CA CYS A 193 -12.70 5.38 16.28
C CYS A 193 -13.00 5.16 14.80
N MET A 194 -14.01 5.88 14.30
CA MET A 194 -14.55 5.64 12.95
C MET A 194 -13.65 6.14 11.82
N ASN A 195 -12.67 7.01 12.14
CA ASN A 195 -11.75 7.61 11.17
C ASN A 195 -10.34 6.97 11.21
N LEU A 196 -10.12 6.03 12.13
CA LEU A 196 -8.90 5.24 12.20
C LEU A 196 -9.14 3.85 11.61
N ASN A 197 -8.22 3.37 10.80
CA ASN A 197 -8.09 1.95 10.52
C ASN A 197 -7.41 1.25 11.71
N HIS A 198 -7.47 -0.09 11.76
CA HIS A 198 -6.81 -0.82 12.84
C HIS A 198 -6.26 -2.17 12.39
N GLY A 199 -5.19 -2.60 13.04
CA GLY A 199 -4.52 -3.86 12.78
C GLY A 199 -4.16 -4.58 14.07
N ILE A 200 -4.06 -5.89 14.02
CA ILE A 200 -3.70 -6.76 15.14
C ILE A 200 -2.36 -7.43 14.85
N CYS A 201 -1.42 -7.32 15.80
CA CYS A 201 -0.13 -7.98 15.73
C CYS A 201 -0.23 -9.35 16.41
N ILE A 202 0.02 -10.42 15.67
CA ILE A 202 -0.21 -11.80 16.10
C ILE A 202 1.10 -12.57 16.09
N THR A 203 1.40 -13.22 17.22
CA THR A 203 2.59 -14.06 17.37
C THR A 203 2.33 -15.50 16.91
N ASP A 204 3.40 -16.19 16.53
CA ASP A 204 3.37 -17.62 16.19
C ASP A 204 2.84 -18.47 17.34
N ASP A 205 3.28 -18.18 18.56
CA ASP A 205 2.85 -18.92 19.75
C ASP A 205 1.35 -18.77 20.01
N TRP A 206 0.81 -17.59 19.77
CA TRP A 206 -0.63 -17.38 19.86
C TRP A 206 -1.38 -18.20 18.81
N MET A 207 -0.94 -18.16 17.53
CA MET A 207 -1.54 -18.92 16.43
C MET A 207 -1.49 -20.41 16.67
N ARG A 208 -0.34 -20.94 17.08
CA ARG A 208 -0.19 -22.37 17.41
C ARG A 208 -1.09 -22.81 18.56
N SER A 209 -1.17 -22.02 19.64
CA SER A 209 -2.05 -22.31 20.78
C SER A 209 -3.53 -22.31 20.37
N MET A 210 -3.95 -21.37 19.53
CA MET A 210 -5.30 -21.31 18.98
C MET A 210 -5.62 -22.58 18.17
N LEU A 211 -4.72 -23.01 17.29
CA LEU A 211 -4.88 -24.22 16.48
C LEU A 211 -4.92 -25.50 17.34
N LEU A 212 -4.11 -25.56 18.39
CA LEU A 212 -4.08 -26.69 19.35
C LEU A 212 -5.34 -26.79 20.23
N GLY A 213 -6.24 -25.82 20.17
CA GLY A 213 -7.57 -25.98 20.76
C GLY A 213 -7.87 -25.08 21.95
N ASP A 214 -7.06 -24.06 22.21
CA ASP A 214 -7.37 -23.04 23.22
C ASP A 214 -8.71 -22.38 22.91
N LYS A 215 -9.70 -22.60 23.78
CA LYS A 215 -11.09 -22.16 23.55
C LYS A 215 -11.24 -20.63 23.52
N GLN A 216 -10.48 -19.92 24.35
CA GLN A 216 -10.55 -18.46 24.42
C GLN A 216 -9.93 -17.85 23.15
N LYS A 217 -8.78 -18.36 22.72
CA LYS A 217 -8.12 -17.92 21.49
C LYS A 217 -8.93 -18.26 20.24
N ARG A 218 -9.58 -19.43 20.19
CA ARG A 218 -10.50 -19.80 19.10
C ARG A 218 -11.69 -18.85 19.01
N LYS A 219 -12.28 -18.50 20.17
CA LYS A 219 -13.36 -17.52 20.21
C LYS A 219 -12.88 -16.16 19.70
N LEU A 220 -11.77 -15.66 20.21
CA LEU A 220 -11.19 -14.38 19.77
C LEU A 220 -10.87 -14.39 18.27
N TRP A 221 -10.32 -15.49 17.75
CA TRP A 221 -10.08 -15.66 16.31
C TRP A 221 -11.36 -15.58 15.49
N THR A 222 -12.43 -16.22 15.95
CA THR A 222 -13.75 -16.14 15.31
C THR A 222 -14.27 -14.69 15.30
N ASP A 223 -14.14 -13.98 16.42
CA ASP A 223 -14.55 -12.58 16.54
C ASP A 223 -13.74 -11.66 15.59
N ILE A 224 -12.43 -11.95 15.40
CA ILE A 224 -11.57 -11.25 14.43
C ILE A 224 -12.04 -11.50 13.00
N LEU A 225 -12.28 -12.77 12.63
CA LEU A 225 -12.75 -13.10 11.26
C LEU A 225 -14.13 -12.51 10.97
N ASP A 226 -15.03 -12.50 11.96
CA ASP A 226 -16.34 -11.86 11.83
C ASP A 226 -16.21 -10.33 11.65
N ALA A 227 -15.34 -9.68 12.42
CA ALA A 227 -15.05 -8.26 12.23
C ALA A 227 -14.50 -7.98 10.83
N ARG A 228 -13.54 -8.79 10.36
CA ARG A 228 -12.98 -8.69 9.01
C ARG A 228 -14.03 -8.88 7.92
N ALA A 229 -14.91 -9.86 8.08
CA ALA A 229 -15.98 -10.12 7.12
C ALA A 229 -17.03 -8.97 7.06
N THR A 230 -17.31 -8.32 8.19
CA THR A 230 -18.33 -7.27 8.29
C THR A 230 -17.82 -5.86 8.00
N THR A 231 -16.59 -5.53 8.41
CA THR A 231 -16.03 -4.16 8.29
C THR A 231 -14.85 -4.06 7.32
N GLY A 232 -14.28 -5.20 6.90
CA GLY A 232 -13.03 -5.25 6.14
C GLY A 232 -11.77 -5.29 7.02
N GLU A 233 -11.88 -4.97 8.30
CA GLU A 233 -10.82 -4.83 9.29
C GLU A 233 -11.11 -5.67 10.55
N PRO A 234 -10.14 -5.93 11.43
CA PRO A 234 -8.76 -5.42 11.49
C PRO A 234 -7.83 -6.00 10.41
N TYR A 235 -6.73 -5.29 10.08
CA TYR A 235 -5.60 -5.86 9.35
C TYR A 235 -4.90 -6.90 10.22
N LEU A 236 -4.22 -7.86 9.61
CA LEU A 236 -3.42 -8.83 10.35
C LEU A 236 -1.94 -8.61 10.06
N PHE A 237 -1.16 -8.52 11.12
CA PHE A 237 0.28 -8.38 11.10
C PHE A 237 0.88 -9.60 11.83
N PHE A 238 1.61 -10.46 11.11
CA PHE A 238 2.21 -11.67 11.67
C PHE A 238 3.62 -11.37 12.17
N THR A 239 3.72 -11.09 13.47
CA THR A 239 4.90 -10.52 14.11
C THR A 239 6.18 -11.34 13.87
N ASP A 240 6.10 -12.65 14.00
CA ASP A 240 7.28 -13.51 13.84
C ASP A 240 7.66 -13.65 12.37
N ASN A 241 6.69 -13.76 11.46
CA ASN A 241 6.97 -13.77 10.02
C ASN A 241 7.68 -12.49 9.56
N VAL A 242 7.29 -11.33 10.12
CA VAL A 242 7.95 -10.06 9.85
C VAL A 242 9.39 -10.07 10.35
N ASN A 243 9.59 -10.36 11.64
CA ASN A 243 10.91 -10.23 12.26
C ASN A 243 11.90 -11.31 11.83
N ASN A 244 11.44 -12.54 11.57
CA ASN A 244 12.28 -13.63 11.06
C ASN A 244 12.80 -13.35 9.63
N GLN A 245 12.08 -12.56 8.84
CA GLN A 245 12.43 -12.20 7.47
C GLN A 245 13.05 -10.79 7.34
N ASN A 246 13.45 -10.18 8.44
CA ASN A 246 14.16 -8.90 8.42
C ASN A 246 15.52 -9.04 7.73
N PRO A 247 16.01 -7.97 7.06
CA PRO A 247 17.37 -7.91 6.54
C PRO A 247 18.44 -8.12 7.62
N GLU A 248 19.59 -8.63 7.22
CA GLU A 248 20.69 -8.98 8.14
C GLU A 248 21.18 -7.78 8.98
N CYS A 249 21.17 -6.57 8.42
CA CYS A 249 21.50 -5.35 9.15
C CYS A 249 20.52 -5.10 10.33
N TYR A 250 19.22 -5.37 10.15
CA TYR A 250 18.24 -5.25 11.23
C TYR A 250 18.43 -6.32 12.31
N LYS A 251 18.68 -7.57 11.90
CA LYS A 251 18.94 -8.68 12.82
C LYS A 251 20.19 -8.44 13.65
N ALA A 252 21.27 -8.02 13.01
CA ALA A 252 22.54 -7.75 13.69
C ALA A 252 22.46 -6.58 14.69
N LEU A 253 21.66 -5.57 14.37
CA LEU A 253 21.43 -4.40 15.24
C LEU A 253 20.27 -4.60 16.22
N GLN A 254 19.61 -5.75 16.19
CA GLN A 254 18.43 -6.06 17.01
C GLN A 254 17.34 -4.97 16.90
N LEU A 255 16.98 -4.60 15.68
CA LEU A 255 15.93 -3.64 15.37
C LEU A 255 14.60 -4.37 15.12
N PRO A 256 13.78 -4.63 16.16
CA PRO A 256 12.50 -5.31 16.00
C PRO A 256 11.48 -4.42 15.30
N VAL A 257 10.54 -5.06 14.61
CA VAL A 257 9.41 -4.41 13.94
C VAL A 257 8.13 -4.79 14.69
N PHE A 258 7.39 -3.78 15.15
CA PHE A 258 6.16 -3.95 15.96
C PHE A 258 4.90 -3.56 15.23
N THR A 259 5.01 -2.80 14.14
CA THR A 259 3.89 -2.16 13.47
C THR A 259 4.13 -2.03 11.98
N SER A 260 3.09 -1.62 11.26
CA SER A 260 3.16 -1.29 9.83
C SER A 260 2.63 0.12 9.58
N ASN A 261 2.73 0.58 8.32
CA ASN A 261 2.02 1.75 7.84
C ASN A 261 0.51 1.48 7.72
N ILE A 262 -0.23 2.46 7.20
CA ILE A 262 -1.69 2.35 7.03
C ILE A 262 -2.12 1.25 6.06
N CYS A 263 -1.27 0.89 5.07
CA CYS A 263 -1.60 -0.09 4.03
C CYS A 263 -0.96 -1.47 4.26
N THR A 264 -0.29 -1.68 5.39
CA THR A 264 0.30 -2.95 5.86
C THR A 264 1.39 -3.56 4.97
N GLU A 265 2.12 -2.75 4.19
CA GLU A 265 3.25 -3.24 3.38
C GLU A 265 4.62 -2.79 3.89
N ILE A 266 4.70 -1.79 4.77
CA ILE A 266 5.97 -1.25 5.28
C ILE A 266 6.26 -1.84 6.66
N PHE A 267 7.40 -2.51 6.79
CA PHE A 267 7.84 -3.18 8.02
C PHE A 267 9.23 -2.69 8.41
N LEU A 268 9.25 -1.59 9.16
CA LEU A 268 10.46 -0.93 9.61
C LEU A 268 10.44 -0.76 11.13
N HIS A 269 11.61 -0.63 11.72
CA HIS A 269 11.77 -0.43 13.16
C HIS A 269 11.16 0.88 13.63
N THR A 270 10.47 0.84 14.75
CA THR A 270 10.00 2.00 15.51
C THR A 270 10.24 1.81 17.00
N ASP A 271 10.55 2.90 17.67
CA ASP A 271 10.54 3.05 19.13
C ASP A 271 10.11 4.49 19.48
N VAL A 272 10.15 4.85 20.75
CA VAL A 272 9.74 6.21 21.20
C VAL A 272 10.57 7.32 20.55
N ASN A 273 11.79 7.04 20.09
CA ASN A 273 12.72 7.98 19.47
C ASN A 273 12.85 7.83 17.96
N HIS A 274 12.35 6.75 17.39
CA HIS A 274 12.43 6.44 15.97
C HIS A 274 11.04 6.16 15.42
N SER A 275 10.60 7.02 14.51
CA SER A 275 9.39 6.82 13.72
C SER A 275 9.81 6.47 12.31
N PHE A 276 9.28 5.42 11.71
CA PHE A 276 9.73 5.07 10.37
C PHE A 276 9.12 5.96 9.28
N VAL A 277 9.84 6.07 8.19
CA VAL A 277 9.41 6.66 6.92
C VAL A 277 9.91 5.79 5.79
N CYS A 278 9.07 5.56 4.78
CA CYS A 278 9.45 4.83 3.57
C CYS A 278 8.86 5.49 2.33
N CYS A 279 9.68 5.63 1.29
CA CYS A 279 9.24 6.14 -0.01
C CYS A 279 8.97 5.00 -0.98
N LEU A 280 7.90 5.15 -1.75
CA LEU A 280 7.39 4.13 -2.65
C LEU A 280 7.35 4.64 -4.10
N SER A 281 7.67 3.76 -5.03
CA SER A 281 7.35 3.88 -6.45
C SER A 281 7.11 2.50 -7.03
N SER A 282 6.33 2.42 -8.11
CA SER A 282 5.94 1.14 -8.69
C SER A 282 6.49 0.97 -10.10
N LEU A 283 6.98 -0.23 -10.40
CA LEU A 283 7.32 -0.65 -11.75
C LEU A 283 6.06 -1.14 -12.45
N ASN A 284 5.82 -0.69 -13.67
CA ASN A 284 4.63 -1.08 -14.42
C ASN A 284 4.83 -2.43 -15.12
N LEU A 285 4.26 -3.47 -14.58
CA LEU A 285 4.34 -4.82 -15.14
C LEU A 285 3.58 -4.97 -16.47
N ALA A 286 2.58 -4.14 -16.74
CA ALA A 286 1.94 -4.12 -18.05
C ALA A 286 2.91 -3.70 -19.18
N ARG A 287 4.07 -3.16 -18.82
CA ARG A 287 5.19 -2.81 -19.71
C ARG A 287 6.42 -3.73 -19.51
N TRP A 288 6.25 -4.86 -18.83
CA TRP A 288 7.35 -5.77 -18.51
C TRP A 288 8.21 -6.12 -19.72
N ASP A 289 7.61 -6.47 -20.85
CA ASP A 289 8.33 -6.85 -22.07
C ASP A 289 9.20 -5.73 -22.66
N GLU A 290 8.91 -4.47 -22.34
CA GLU A 290 9.69 -3.32 -22.78
C GLU A 290 10.91 -3.06 -21.91
N TRP A 291 10.85 -3.41 -20.60
CA TRP A 291 11.89 -3.04 -19.66
C TRP A 291 12.60 -4.22 -18.94
N LYS A 292 12.16 -5.46 -19.15
CA LYS A 292 12.73 -6.65 -18.48
C LYS A 292 14.26 -6.80 -18.66
N ASP A 293 14.79 -6.36 -19.80
CA ASP A 293 16.21 -6.39 -20.13
C ASP A 293 16.92 -5.04 -19.86
N ALA A 294 16.19 -4.02 -19.39
CA ALA A 294 16.72 -2.71 -19.03
C ALA A 294 17.09 -2.65 -17.53
N ASP A 295 17.83 -1.60 -17.15
CA ASP A 295 18.25 -1.38 -15.76
C ASP A 295 17.20 -0.62 -14.93
N LEU A 296 15.92 -0.87 -15.21
CA LEU A 296 14.84 -0.13 -14.57
C LEU A 296 14.81 -0.28 -13.04
N PRO A 297 14.97 -1.47 -12.44
CA PRO A 297 15.02 -1.57 -10.97
C PRO A 297 16.20 -0.83 -10.36
N ASN A 298 17.37 -0.80 -11.03
CA ASN A 298 18.53 0.00 -10.61
C ASN A 298 18.18 1.49 -10.62
N ILE A 299 17.59 1.99 -11.71
CA ILE A 299 17.13 3.38 -11.83
C ILE A 299 16.12 3.71 -10.72
N ALA A 300 15.20 2.79 -10.38
CA ALA A 300 14.21 2.98 -9.34
C ALA A 300 14.83 3.08 -7.93
N VAL A 301 15.89 2.32 -7.62
CA VAL A 301 16.62 2.43 -6.34
C VAL A 301 17.20 3.84 -6.20
N ARG A 302 17.92 4.32 -7.22
CA ARG A 302 18.49 5.68 -7.21
C ARG A 302 17.41 6.75 -7.08
N PHE A 303 16.36 6.62 -7.87
CA PHE A 303 15.24 7.56 -7.80
C PHE A 303 14.65 7.65 -6.40
N LEU A 304 14.40 6.51 -5.76
CA LEU A 304 13.83 6.46 -4.41
C LEU A 304 14.81 6.93 -3.33
N ASP A 305 16.10 6.66 -3.45
CA ASP A 305 17.13 7.21 -2.55
C ASP A 305 17.18 8.74 -2.63
N ALA A 306 17.00 9.32 -3.84
CA ALA A 306 16.90 10.77 -4.04
C ALA A 306 15.60 11.36 -3.45
N VAL A 307 14.46 10.67 -3.60
CA VAL A 307 13.18 11.07 -2.96
C VAL A 307 13.34 11.12 -1.44
N LEU A 308 14.01 10.12 -0.86
CA LEU A 308 14.30 10.08 0.57
C LEU A 308 15.28 11.19 0.98
N GLN A 309 16.27 11.50 0.14
CA GLN A 309 17.19 12.61 0.39
C GLN A 309 16.45 13.96 0.42
N GLU A 310 15.52 14.18 -0.49
CA GLU A 310 14.67 15.39 -0.47
C GLU A 310 13.83 15.47 0.81
N TYR A 311 13.28 14.32 1.27
CA TYR A 311 12.56 14.26 2.55
C TYR A 311 13.47 14.67 3.72
N ILE A 312 14.70 14.15 3.78
CA ILE A 312 15.67 14.47 4.84
C ILE A 312 15.98 15.96 4.86
N VAL A 313 16.16 16.57 3.70
CA VAL A 313 16.42 18.02 3.58
C VAL A 313 15.20 18.83 4.02
N LYS A 314 14.02 18.52 3.48
CA LYS A 314 12.78 19.27 3.77
C LYS A 314 12.26 19.11 5.20
N SER A 315 12.59 18.03 5.88
CA SER A 315 12.18 17.79 7.28
C SER A 315 13.16 18.37 8.30
N GLU A 316 14.27 18.99 7.87
CA GLU A 316 15.23 19.59 8.76
C GLU A 316 14.65 20.79 9.53
N GLY A 317 14.76 20.75 10.86
CA GLY A 317 14.24 21.80 11.73
C GLY A 317 12.72 21.91 11.79
N VAL A 318 11.98 20.97 11.18
CA VAL A 318 10.51 20.97 11.25
C VAL A 318 10.04 20.29 12.54
N PRO A 319 9.37 21.04 13.45
CA PRO A 319 8.88 20.46 14.71
C PRO A 319 7.95 19.27 14.48
N GLY A 320 8.15 18.19 15.25
CA GLY A 320 7.36 16.97 15.17
C GLY A 320 7.80 15.98 14.07
N LEU A 321 8.87 16.26 13.30
CA LEU A 321 9.42 15.35 12.31
C LEU A 321 10.81 14.79 12.68
N GLU A 322 11.30 15.09 13.88
CA GLU A 322 12.65 14.73 14.32
C GLU A 322 12.87 13.22 14.37
N CYS A 323 11.87 12.46 14.86
CA CYS A 323 11.95 11.00 14.96
C CYS A 323 11.95 10.33 13.57
N SER A 324 11.10 10.77 12.66
CA SER A 324 11.01 10.23 11.31
C SER A 324 12.24 10.61 10.46
N ARG A 325 12.73 11.86 10.59
CA ARG A 325 13.97 12.29 9.93
C ARG A 325 15.18 11.48 10.41
N ARG A 326 15.26 11.20 11.72
CA ARG A 326 16.34 10.38 12.31
C ARG A 326 16.38 8.98 11.70
N SER A 327 15.23 8.31 11.59
CA SER A 327 15.13 6.99 10.96
C SER A 327 15.44 7.04 9.46
N ALA A 328 15.01 8.10 8.76
CA ALA A 328 15.35 8.32 7.36
C ALA A 328 16.86 8.39 7.12
N ILE A 329 17.57 9.12 7.98
CA ILE A 329 19.04 9.27 7.90
C ILE A 329 19.74 7.95 8.22
N LYS A 330 19.32 7.26 9.29
CA LYS A 330 20.00 6.05 9.79
C LYS A 330 19.77 4.82 8.91
N GLY A 331 18.59 4.65 8.32
CA GLY A 331 18.20 3.42 7.63
C GLY A 331 18.06 3.55 6.13
N ARG A 332 17.68 4.74 5.64
CA ARG A 332 17.43 5.01 4.21
C ARG A 332 16.57 3.93 3.53
N ALA A 333 15.53 3.46 4.21
CA ALA A 333 14.64 2.43 3.67
C ALA A 333 13.82 2.96 2.48
N ILE A 334 13.73 2.16 1.42
CA ILE A 334 12.93 2.42 0.22
C ILE A 334 12.00 1.25 -0.07
N GLY A 335 11.02 1.46 -0.95
CA GLY A 335 10.06 0.41 -1.33
C GLY A 335 9.77 0.44 -2.83
N ILE A 336 10.46 -0.39 -3.60
CA ILE A 336 10.09 -0.66 -4.98
C ILE A 336 8.90 -1.61 -4.97
N GLY A 337 7.78 -1.15 -5.51
CA GLY A 337 6.58 -1.95 -5.73
C GLY A 337 6.33 -2.22 -7.21
N VAL A 338 5.14 -2.73 -7.50
CA VAL A 338 4.68 -2.97 -8.86
C VAL A 338 3.21 -2.55 -9.02
N LEU A 339 2.79 -2.33 -10.26
CA LEU A 339 1.39 -2.27 -10.65
C LEU A 339 1.18 -3.03 -11.97
N GLY A 340 -0.07 -3.33 -12.30
CA GLY A 340 -0.41 -3.93 -13.59
C GLY A 340 -0.22 -5.44 -13.68
N TRP A 341 -0.07 -6.17 -12.57
CA TRP A 341 0.15 -7.61 -12.61
C TRP A 341 -0.96 -8.38 -13.34
N HIS A 342 -2.23 -8.17 -12.97
CA HIS A 342 -3.33 -8.87 -13.64
C HIS A 342 -3.50 -8.40 -15.10
N SER A 343 -3.31 -7.09 -15.36
CA SER A 343 -3.33 -6.55 -16.73
C SER A 343 -2.26 -7.17 -17.62
N PHE A 344 -1.05 -7.42 -17.09
CA PHE A 344 0.02 -8.13 -17.79
C PHE A 344 -0.39 -9.57 -18.12
N LEU A 345 -0.91 -10.31 -17.15
CA LEU A 345 -1.37 -11.68 -17.37
C LEU A 345 -2.48 -11.75 -18.44
N GLN A 346 -3.45 -10.85 -18.36
CA GLN A 346 -4.54 -10.76 -19.33
C GLN A 346 -4.07 -10.42 -20.75
N ALA A 347 -3.12 -9.49 -20.88
CA ALA A 347 -2.54 -9.15 -22.18
C ALA A 347 -1.85 -10.35 -22.86
N HIS A 348 -1.31 -11.27 -22.05
CA HIS A 348 -0.66 -12.51 -22.52
C HIS A 348 -1.60 -13.72 -22.53
N MET A 349 -2.90 -13.54 -22.30
CA MET A 349 -3.88 -14.61 -22.20
C MET A 349 -3.52 -15.69 -21.18
N ILE A 350 -2.94 -15.29 -20.04
CA ILE A 350 -2.50 -16.18 -18.96
C ILE A 350 -3.53 -16.10 -17.81
N PRO A 351 -4.21 -17.21 -17.47
CA PRO A 351 -5.07 -17.23 -16.29
C PRO A 351 -4.31 -16.97 -15.00
N PHE A 352 -4.88 -16.17 -14.09
CA PHE A 352 -4.25 -15.80 -12.82
C PHE A 352 -3.85 -17.01 -11.97
N GLU A 353 -4.66 -18.07 -11.97
CA GLU A 353 -4.43 -19.29 -11.17
C GLU A 353 -3.49 -20.31 -11.83
N SER A 354 -2.93 -19.98 -13.00
CA SER A 354 -2.14 -20.92 -13.80
C SER A 354 -0.70 -21.09 -13.27
N PHE A 355 -0.09 -22.22 -13.62
CA PHE A 355 1.34 -22.46 -13.38
C PHE A 355 2.23 -21.43 -14.09
N ASN A 356 1.83 -21.00 -15.29
CA ASN A 356 2.57 -19.96 -16.02
C ASN A 356 2.59 -18.63 -15.25
N ALA A 357 1.47 -18.24 -14.63
CA ALA A 357 1.44 -17.05 -13.77
C ALA A 357 2.40 -17.20 -12.59
N MET A 358 2.46 -18.37 -11.94
CA MET A 358 3.41 -18.64 -10.85
C MET A 358 4.87 -18.57 -11.33
N THR A 359 5.19 -19.09 -12.53
CA THR A 359 6.54 -19.04 -13.10
C THR A 359 6.98 -17.60 -13.36
N LEU A 360 6.11 -16.80 -13.98
CA LEU A 360 6.37 -15.38 -14.25
C LEU A 360 6.47 -14.57 -12.96
N ASN A 361 5.63 -14.85 -11.98
CA ASN A 361 5.71 -14.24 -10.66
C ASN A 361 7.11 -14.42 -10.03
N ALA A 362 7.63 -15.64 -10.03
CA ALA A 362 8.98 -15.92 -9.52
C ALA A 362 10.07 -15.18 -10.31
N LEU A 363 10.02 -15.24 -11.64
CA LEU A 363 10.99 -14.60 -12.51
C LEU A 363 11.05 -13.09 -12.32
N ILE A 364 9.89 -12.43 -12.37
CA ILE A 364 9.77 -10.97 -12.29
C ILE A 364 10.31 -10.46 -10.96
N PHE A 365 9.84 -11.01 -9.83
CA PHE A 365 10.22 -10.51 -8.51
C PHE A 365 11.67 -10.83 -8.16
N LYS A 366 12.20 -11.97 -8.66
CA LYS A 366 13.64 -12.27 -8.57
C LYS A 366 14.47 -11.24 -9.34
N THR A 367 14.09 -10.92 -10.57
CA THR A 367 14.79 -9.93 -11.41
C THR A 367 14.81 -8.55 -10.76
N ILE A 368 13.66 -8.10 -10.24
CA ILE A 368 13.55 -6.82 -9.52
C ILE A 368 14.49 -6.82 -8.31
N ARG A 369 14.47 -7.89 -7.51
CA ARG A 369 15.29 -7.98 -6.30
C ARG A 369 16.79 -7.99 -6.61
N ASP A 370 17.22 -8.82 -7.54
CA ASP A 370 18.64 -8.96 -7.88
C ASP A 370 19.25 -7.61 -8.35
N LYS A 371 18.54 -6.90 -9.24
CA LYS A 371 18.97 -5.58 -9.73
C LYS A 371 18.91 -4.49 -8.66
N ALA A 372 17.92 -4.53 -7.78
CA ALA A 372 17.84 -3.59 -6.66
C ALA A 372 18.98 -3.80 -5.64
N GLU A 373 19.34 -5.06 -5.37
CA GLU A 373 20.50 -5.39 -4.50
C GLU A 373 21.82 -4.97 -5.12
N GLU A 374 21.99 -5.07 -6.43
CA GLU A 374 23.16 -4.56 -7.13
C GLU A 374 23.30 -3.05 -6.95
N GLU A 375 22.24 -2.30 -7.19
CA GLU A 375 22.28 -0.84 -7.17
C GLU A 375 22.48 -0.26 -5.77
N THR A 376 21.87 -0.85 -4.74
CA THR A 376 22.09 -0.34 -3.36
C THR A 376 23.55 -0.51 -2.91
N LYS A 377 24.28 -1.50 -3.45
CA LYS A 377 25.72 -1.66 -3.22
C LYS A 377 26.54 -0.58 -3.94
N ILE A 378 26.23 -0.33 -5.21
CA ILE A 378 26.85 0.76 -5.98
C ILE A 378 26.62 2.11 -5.27
N LEU A 379 25.41 2.39 -4.81
CA LEU A 379 25.11 3.59 -4.04
C LEU A 379 25.86 3.65 -2.70
N ALA A 380 26.12 2.53 -2.04
CA ALA A 380 26.93 2.50 -0.84
C ALA A 380 28.39 2.87 -1.10
N GLU A 381 28.94 2.42 -2.23
CA GLU A 381 30.30 2.80 -2.67
C GLU A 381 30.40 4.28 -3.05
N GLU A 382 29.38 4.82 -3.74
CA GLU A 382 29.36 6.22 -4.18
C GLU A 382 29.04 7.21 -3.05
N LEU A 383 28.07 6.91 -2.19
CA LEU A 383 27.47 7.86 -1.24
C LEU A 383 27.66 7.44 0.23
N GLY A 384 28.31 6.31 0.48
CA GLY A 384 28.55 5.74 1.79
C GLY A 384 27.38 4.96 2.37
N GLU A 385 27.67 4.16 3.39
CA GLU A 385 26.70 3.36 4.15
C GLU A 385 26.08 4.22 5.27
N PRO A 386 24.75 4.28 5.42
CA PRO A 386 24.14 4.90 6.60
C PRO A 386 24.34 4.04 7.85
N GLU A 387 24.07 4.62 9.02
CA GLU A 387 24.36 3.99 10.33
C GLU A 387 23.83 2.55 10.43
N TRP A 388 22.59 2.29 10.03
CA TRP A 388 21.98 0.96 10.13
C TRP A 388 22.40 -0.01 9.01
N CYS A 389 23.15 0.46 8.03
CA CYS A 389 23.72 -0.38 6.98
C CYS A 389 25.24 -0.57 7.10
N LYS A 390 25.86 0.03 8.11
CA LYS A 390 27.34 0.05 8.25
C LYS A 390 27.93 -1.36 8.35
N GLY A 391 28.80 -1.69 7.41
CA GLY A 391 29.46 -3.00 7.31
C GLY A 391 28.65 -4.05 6.53
N PHE A 392 27.52 -3.68 5.91
CA PHE A 392 26.69 -4.58 5.12
C PHE A 392 26.76 -4.33 3.61
N ASN A 393 27.64 -3.41 3.17
CA ASN A 393 27.80 -3.04 1.77
C ASN A 393 26.48 -2.70 1.08
N ARG A 394 25.68 -1.82 1.70
CA ARG A 394 24.41 -1.36 1.15
C ARG A 394 24.06 0.05 1.61
N ARG A 395 23.35 0.79 0.75
CA ARG A 395 22.87 2.14 1.04
C ARG A 395 21.51 2.15 1.74
N ASN A 396 20.67 1.18 1.48
CA ASN A 396 19.29 1.15 1.93
C ASN A 396 19.03 -0.13 2.74
N THR A 397 18.45 -0.02 3.94
CA THR A 397 18.14 -1.20 4.78
C THR A 397 17.13 -2.12 4.11
N HIS A 398 16.14 -1.55 3.41
CA HIS A 398 15.09 -2.25 2.70
C HIS A 398 14.93 -1.68 1.30
N LEU A 399 14.50 -2.50 0.33
CA LEU A 399 14.46 -2.17 -1.09
C LEU A 399 13.07 -2.32 -1.72
N THR A 400 12.25 -3.26 -1.23
CA THR A 400 11.03 -3.69 -1.89
C THR A 400 9.83 -3.70 -0.95
N ALA A 401 8.70 -3.15 -1.43
CA ALA A 401 7.40 -3.16 -0.74
C ALA A 401 6.27 -3.01 -1.76
N LEU A 402 5.18 -3.75 -1.61
CA LEU A 402 4.06 -3.73 -2.56
C LEU A 402 2.86 -2.99 -1.98
N ALA A 403 2.76 -1.70 -2.32
CA ALA A 403 1.62 -0.84 -1.98
C ALA A 403 0.37 -1.17 -2.82
N PRO A 404 -0.84 -0.74 -2.42
CA PRO A 404 -2.08 -1.02 -3.14
C PRO A 404 -2.16 -0.37 -4.52
N THR A 405 -1.54 0.78 -4.74
CA THR A 405 -1.37 1.53 -6.01
C THR A 405 -2.65 1.88 -6.79
N VAL A 406 -3.79 2.06 -6.13
CA VAL A 406 -5.07 2.34 -6.83
C VAL A 406 -5.01 3.65 -7.63
N SER A 407 -4.54 4.74 -7.02
CA SER A 407 -4.36 6.02 -7.72
C SER A 407 -3.25 5.97 -8.76
N ASN A 408 -2.12 5.29 -8.44
CA ASN A 408 -1.00 5.15 -9.37
C ASN A 408 -1.43 4.42 -10.64
N ALA A 409 -2.17 3.32 -10.51
CA ALA A 409 -2.69 2.57 -11.63
C ALA A 409 -3.59 3.44 -12.54
N LEU A 410 -4.39 4.33 -11.94
CA LEU A 410 -5.29 5.22 -12.67
C LEU A 410 -4.52 6.22 -13.55
N TYR A 411 -3.58 6.98 -12.98
CA TYR A 411 -2.83 7.97 -13.75
C TYR A 411 -1.67 7.39 -14.56
N SER A 412 -1.37 6.10 -14.38
CA SER A 412 -0.40 5.35 -15.17
C SER A 412 -1.04 4.55 -16.32
N GLY A 413 -2.25 4.90 -16.76
CA GLY A 413 -2.87 4.30 -17.94
C GLY A 413 -4.05 3.36 -17.66
N GLY A 414 -4.55 3.29 -16.41
CA GLY A 414 -5.73 2.51 -16.05
C GLY A 414 -5.49 1.00 -15.96
N TYR A 415 -4.29 0.58 -15.62
CA TYR A 415 -3.95 -0.83 -15.39
C TYR A 415 -4.51 -1.37 -14.06
N SER A 416 -4.44 -2.69 -13.87
CA SER A 416 -4.78 -3.29 -12.58
C SER A 416 -3.88 -2.78 -11.46
N PRO A 417 -4.41 -2.48 -10.25
CA PRO A 417 -3.60 -1.99 -9.16
C PRO A 417 -2.69 -3.09 -8.62
N SER A 418 -1.44 -2.75 -8.32
CA SER A 418 -0.46 -3.61 -7.65
C SER A 418 -0.40 -5.03 -8.24
N ILE A 419 -0.49 -6.01 -7.36
CA ILE A 419 -0.51 -7.45 -7.64
C ILE A 419 -1.93 -8.03 -7.67
N GLU A 420 -2.93 -7.20 -7.49
CA GLU A 420 -4.31 -7.65 -7.31
C GLU A 420 -4.98 -8.06 -8.62
N PRO A 421 -5.85 -9.07 -8.58
CA PRO A 421 -6.80 -9.28 -9.66
C PRO A 421 -7.82 -8.14 -9.70
N ILE A 422 -8.28 -7.79 -10.90
CA ILE A 422 -9.30 -6.76 -11.06
C ILE A 422 -10.61 -7.14 -10.36
N ALA A 423 -11.25 -6.17 -9.74
CA ALA A 423 -12.51 -6.40 -9.03
C ALA A 423 -13.69 -6.70 -10.00
N ALA A 424 -13.67 -6.12 -11.20
CA ALA A 424 -14.70 -6.30 -12.24
C ALA A 424 -14.12 -5.94 -13.62
N ASN A 425 -14.63 -6.56 -14.69
CA ASN A 425 -14.25 -6.25 -16.08
C ASN A 425 -14.93 -4.99 -16.63
N ILE A 426 -15.93 -4.46 -15.93
CA ILE A 426 -16.58 -3.18 -16.18
C ILE A 426 -17.04 -2.60 -14.85
N PHE A 427 -16.83 -1.34 -14.61
CA PHE A 427 -17.30 -0.66 -13.40
C PHE A 427 -17.57 0.82 -13.63
N ALA A 428 -18.42 1.39 -12.81
CA ALA A 428 -18.71 2.81 -12.81
C ALA A 428 -17.74 3.55 -11.89
N GLN A 429 -16.88 4.37 -12.46
CA GLN A 429 -16.00 5.25 -11.70
C GLN A 429 -16.63 6.62 -11.53
N LYS A 430 -16.91 7.00 -10.28
CA LYS A 430 -17.43 8.33 -9.95
C LYS A 430 -16.27 9.32 -9.84
N SER A 431 -16.34 10.41 -10.56
CA SER A 431 -15.42 11.54 -10.44
C SER A 431 -16.20 12.84 -10.13
N ALA A 432 -15.47 13.92 -9.79
CA ALA A 432 -16.09 15.24 -9.60
C ALA A 432 -16.78 15.79 -10.87
N LYS A 433 -16.48 15.22 -12.04
CA LYS A 433 -17.05 15.62 -13.35
C LYS A 433 -18.14 14.66 -13.85
N GLY A 434 -18.52 13.64 -13.07
CA GLY A 434 -19.55 12.67 -13.45
C GLY A 434 -19.13 11.22 -13.21
N THR A 435 -20.00 10.31 -13.61
CA THR A 435 -19.75 8.87 -13.55
C THR A 435 -19.26 8.40 -14.91
N PHE A 436 -18.09 7.79 -14.97
CA PHE A 436 -17.52 7.19 -16.16
C PHE A 436 -17.62 5.67 -16.08
N ILE A 437 -17.91 5.02 -17.18
CA ILE A 437 -17.88 3.57 -17.28
C ILE A 437 -16.47 3.18 -17.77
N VAL A 438 -15.73 2.48 -16.93
CA VAL A 438 -14.41 1.95 -17.26
C VAL A 438 -14.55 0.50 -17.67
N LYS A 439 -14.09 0.17 -18.87
CA LYS A 439 -14.04 -1.18 -19.41
C LYS A 439 -12.62 -1.73 -19.31
N ASN A 440 -12.49 -3.03 -19.07
CA ASN A 440 -11.19 -3.70 -19.13
C ASN A 440 -10.65 -3.67 -20.57
N PRO A 441 -9.53 -2.96 -20.83
CA PRO A 441 -9.05 -2.78 -22.21
C PRO A 441 -8.56 -4.09 -22.86
N ASN A 442 -8.08 -5.05 -22.07
CA ASN A 442 -7.66 -6.35 -22.61
C ASN A 442 -8.88 -7.20 -23.03
N LEU A 443 -9.96 -7.17 -22.25
CA LEU A 443 -11.21 -7.82 -22.63
C LEU A 443 -11.85 -7.13 -23.85
N GLU A 444 -11.80 -5.81 -23.91
CA GLU A 444 -12.31 -5.04 -25.05
C GLU A 444 -11.63 -5.47 -26.35
N LYS A 445 -10.30 -5.54 -26.38
CA LYS A 445 -9.53 -6.05 -27.54
C LYS A 445 -9.92 -7.48 -27.92
N LEU A 446 -10.11 -8.36 -26.95
CA LEU A 446 -10.57 -9.72 -27.20
C LEU A 446 -11.97 -9.72 -27.83
N LEU A 447 -12.91 -8.98 -27.27
CA LEU A 447 -14.26 -8.89 -27.80
C LEU A 447 -14.30 -8.25 -29.21
N GLU A 448 -13.44 -7.29 -29.49
CA GLU A 448 -13.24 -6.74 -30.84
C GLU A 448 -12.78 -7.81 -31.83
N SER A 449 -11.76 -8.59 -31.47
CA SER A 449 -11.23 -9.65 -32.33
C SER A 449 -12.26 -10.74 -32.64
N LEU A 450 -13.24 -10.91 -31.74
CA LEU A 450 -14.36 -11.86 -31.89
C LEU A 450 -15.59 -11.24 -32.56
N GLY A 451 -15.58 -9.94 -32.90
CA GLY A 451 -16.74 -9.22 -33.42
C GLY A 451 -17.88 -9.11 -32.40
N LYS A 452 -17.56 -9.10 -31.10
CA LYS A 452 -18.50 -9.07 -29.98
C LYS A 452 -18.39 -7.84 -29.09
N ASN A 453 -17.58 -6.84 -29.44
CA ASN A 453 -17.47 -5.58 -28.69
C ASN A 453 -18.71 -4.69 -28.92
N THR A 454 -19.83 -5.04 -28.28
CA THR A 454 -21.12 -4.33 -28.41
C THR A 454 -21.59 -3.84 -27.04
N GLU A 455 -22.42 -2.79 -27.04
CA GLU A 455 -23.00 -2.27 -25.79
C GLU A 455 -23.83 -3.30 -25.04
N ASP A 456 -24.54 -4.18 -25.73
CA ASP A 456 -25.36 -5.20 -25.10
C ASP A 456 -24.51 -6.24 -24.36
N VAL A 457 -23.35 -6.61 -24.92
CA VAL A 457 -22.39 -7.48 -24.23
C VAL A 457 -21.86 -6.79 -22.98
N TRP A 458 -21.48 -5.52 -23.03
CA TRP A 458 -21.01 -4.77 -21.87
C TRP A 458 -22.10 -4.55 -20.81
N LYS A 459 -23.33 -4.28 -21.22
CA LYS A 459 -24.49 -4.24 -20.29
C LYS A 459 -24.70 -5.58 -19.59
N SER A 460 -24.58 -6.69 -20.33
CA SER A 460 -24.67 -8.04 -19.78
C SER A 460 -23.57 -8.32 -18.76
N ILE A 461 -22.32 -7.96 -19.05
CA ILE A 461 -21.19 -8.09 -18.12
C ILE A 461 -21.42 -7.24 -16.85
N ASN A 462 -21.87 -6.01 -17.00
CA ASN A 462 -22.19 -5.12 -15.88
C ASN A 462 -23.33 -5.70 -15.00
N GLY A 463 -24.35 -6.25 -15.61
CA GLY A 463 -25.46 -6.93 -14.91
C GLY A 463 -25.04 -8.18 -14.12
N GLN A 464 -23.88 -8.74 -14.41
CA GLN A 464 -23.26 -9.86 -13.68
C GLN A 464 -22.06 -9.41 -12.83
N SER A 465 -22.11 -8.20 -12.28
CA SER A 465 -21.06 -7.64 -11.42
C SER A 465 -19.66 -7.65 -12.05
N GLY A 466 -19.60 -7.52 -13.37
CA GLY A 466 -18.34 -7.51 -14.14
C GLY A 466 -17.79 -8.88 -14.53
N SER A 467 -18.52 -9.96 -14.24
CA SER A 467 -18.17 -11.33 -14.64
C SER A 467 -18.40 -11.58 -16.12
N VAL A 468 -17.55 -12.39 -16.73
CA VAL A 468 -17.70 -12.88 -18.12
C VAL A 468 -18.16 -14.34 -18.22
N GLN A 469 -18.39 -15.00 -17.08
CA GLN A 469 -18.62 -16.46 -17.03
C GLN A 469 -19.88 -16.90 -17.78
N HIS A 470 -20.90 -16.03 -17.88
CA HIS A 470 -22.14 -16.27 -18.60
C HIS A 470 -22.03 -16.13 -20.14
N LEU A 471 -20.95 -15.51 -20.66
CA LEU A 471 -20.78 -15.24 -22.08
C LEU A 471 -20.52 -16.54 -22.87
N LYS A 472 -21.43 -16.90 -23.77
CA LYS A 472 -21.27 -18.06 -24.64
C LYS A 472 -20.25 -17.86 -25.77
N SER A 473 -19.88 -16.61 -26.05
CA SER A 473 -18.91 -16.24 -27.08
C SER A 473 -17.44 -16.47 -26.63
N LEU A 474 -17.20 -16.69 -25.36
CA LEU A 474 -15.88 -16.96 -24.81
C LEU A 474 -15.73 -18.46 -24.48
N ASN A 475 -14.60 -19.04 -24.86
CA ASN A 475 -14.25 -20.40 -24.45
C ASN A 475 -13.77 -20.46 -22.99
N SER A 476 -13.58 -21.65 -22.43
CA SER A 476 -13.19 -21.84 -21.02
C SER A 476 -11.83 -21.20 -20.68
N GLY A 477 -10.85 -21.27 -21.58
CA GLY A 477 -9.54 -20.63 -21.38
C GLY A 477 -9.64 -19.11 -21.32
N GLN A 478 -10.41 -18.51 -22.23
CA GLN A 478 -10.65 -17.06 -22.22
C GLN A 478 -11.39 -16.61 -20.96
N LYS A 479 -12.39 -17.37 -20.52
CA LYS A 479 -13.11 -17.08 -19.27
C LYS A 479 -12.19 -17.13 -18.05
N ALA A 480 -11.27 -18.08 -17.99
CA ALA A 480 -10.31 -18.21 -16.91
C ALA A 480 -9.33 -17.02 -16.83
N VAL A 481 -8.99 -16.39 -17.96
CA VAL A 481 -8.14 -15.18 -18.00
C VAL A 481 -8.83 -13.95 -17.41
N TYR A 482 -10.14 -13.82 -17.60
CA TYR A 482 -10.92 -12.66 -17.19
C TYR A 482 -11.77 -12.90 -15.93
N LEU A 483 -11.36 -13.84 -15.08
CA LEU A 483 -11.93 -14.00 -13.74
C LEU A 483 -11.75 -12.69 -12.94
N THR A 484 -12.80 -12.30 -12.24
CA THR A 484 -12.75 -11.19 -11.29
C THR A 484 -12.12 -11.64 -9.96
N ALA A 485 -11.70 -10.68 -9.13
CA ALA A 485 -11.05 -10.98 -7.84
C ALA A 485 -11.89 -11.91 -6.94
N ARG A 486 -13.20 -11.84 -7.01
CA ARG A 486 -14.11 -12.73 -6.23
C ARG A 486 -14.29 -14.11 -6.82
N GLU A 487 -14.08 -14.26 -8.11
CA GLU A 487 -14.17 -15.56 -8.81
C GLU A 487 -12.88 -16.35 -8.68
N ILE A 488 -11.75 -15.66 -8.46
CA ILE A 488 -10.43 -16.27 -8.23
C ILE A 488 -10.40 -16.94 -6.85
N ASN A 489 -9.89 -18.18 -6.80
CA ASN A 489 -9.63 -18.86 -5.55
C ASN A 489 -8.62 -18.07 -4.70
N GLN A 490 -9.00 -17.69 -3.49
CA GLN A 490 -8.15 -16.85 -2.62
C GLN A 490 -6.85 -17.56 -2.21
N HIS A 491 -6.81 -18.89 -2.19
CA HIS A 491 -5.55 -19.64 -2.04
C HIS A 491 -4.56 -19.36 -3.19
N ALA A 492 -5.02 -19.07 -4.40
CA ALA A 492 -4.13 -18.71 -5.50
C ALA A 492 -3.45 -17.36 -5.25
N ILE A 493 -4.19 -16.38 -4.70
CA ILE A 493 -3.62 -15.09 -4.26
C ILE A 493 -2.55 -15.32 -3.19
N ILE A 494 -2.85 -16.10 -2.15
CA ILE A 494 -1.92 -16.44 -1.07
C ILE A 494 -0.68 -17.18 -1.60
N ASN A 495 -0.85 -18.14 -2.52
CA ASN A 495 0.26 -18.89 -3.08
C ASN A 495 1.21 -18.00 -3.89
N GLN A 496 0.68 -17.13 -4.75
CA GLN A 496 1.51 -16.17 -5.49
C GLN A 496 2.21 -15.19 -4.54
N ALA A 497 1.49 -14.66 -3.55
CA ALA A 497 2.03 -13.74 -2.57
C ALA A 497 3.16 -14.39 -1.75
N SER A 498 2.96 -15.61 -1.27
CA SER A 498 3.96 -16.38 -0.54
C SER A 498 5.20 -16.68 -1.39
N GLN A 499 4.99 -17.05 -2.66
CA GLN A 499 6.11 -17.31 -3.56
C GLN A 499 7.01 -16.08 -3.75
N ARG A 500 6.41 -14.88 -3.98
CA ARG A 500 7.19 -13.64 -4.19
C ARG A 500 7.73 -13.03 -2.89
N GLN A 501 7.18 -13.36 -1.70
CA GLN A 501 7.62 -12.80 -0.42
C GLN A 501 9.11 -12.97 -0.18
N ARG A 502 9.73 -14.03 -0.67
CA ARG A 502 11.19 -14.27 -0.55
C ARG A 502 12.07 -13.21 -1.23
N TRP A 503 11.51 -12.43 -2.16
CA TRP A 503 12.19 -11.34 -2.86
C TRP A 503 11.70 -9.95 -2.42
N ILE A 504 10.83 -9.91 -1.40
CA ILE A 504 10.28 -8.68 -0.85
C ILE A 504 10.71 -8.58 0.60
N ASP A 505 11.61 -7.66 0.89
CA ASP A 505 12.16 -7.51 2.24
C ASP A 505 11.20 -6.82 3.22
N GLN A 506 10.32 -5.97 2.74
CA GLN A 506 9.18 -5.49 3.52
C GLN A 506 7.95 -6.39 3.28
N GLY A 507 6.80 -5.86 2.92
CA GLY A 507 5.60 -6.65 2.75
C GLY A 507 4.77 -6.31 1.53
N GLN A 508 3.54 -6.80 1.56
CA GLN A 508 2.57 -6.72 0.47
C GLN A 508 1.21 -6.37 1.04
N SER A 509 0.55 -5.34 0.48
CA SER A 509 -0.84 -5.02 0.82
C SER A 509 -1.78 -6.04 0.15
N ILE A 510 -2.06 -7.14 0.83
CA ILE A 510 -2.84 -8.25 0.28
C ILE A 510 -4.30 -8.11 0.70
N ASN A 511 -5.16 -7.79 -0.25
CA ASN A 511 -6.60 -7.87 -0.08
C ASN A 511 -7.11 -9.29 -0.34
N LEU A 512 -8.09 -9.72 0.45
CA LEU A 512 -8.84 -10.96 0.22
C LEU A 512 -10.27 -10.62 -0.20
N PHE A 513 -10.83 -11.40 -1.13
CA PHE A 513 -12.13 -11.13 -1.74
C PHE A 513 -13.05 -12.32 -1.54
N PHE A 514 -14.06 -12.18 -0.70
CA PHE A 514 -15.02 -13.23 -0.42
C PHE A 514 -16.42 -12.84 -0.87
N ALA A 515 -17.16 -13.80 -1.43
CA ALA A 515 -18.59 -13.64 -1.66
C ALA A 515 -19.35 -13.68 -0.32
N ASN A 516 -20.57 -13.10 -0.29
CA ASN A 516 -21.39 -13.06 0.94
C ASN A 516 -21.71 -14.42 1.56
N ASN A 517 -21.77 -15.44 0.71
CA ASN A 517 -22.08 -16.81 1.07
C ASN A 517 -20.85 -17.72 1.16
N SER A 518 -19.65 -17.13 1.26
CA SER A 518 -18.42 -17.91 1.42
C SER A 518 -18.47 -18.72 2.72
N ASP A 519 -18.06 -19.98 2.64
CA ASP A 519 -17.98 -20.86 3.79
C ASP A 519 -17.01 -20.28 4.84
N PRO A 520 -17.44 -20.08 6.10
CA PRO A 520 -16.56 -19.64 7.18
C PRO A 520 -15.29 -20.50 7.35
N LYS A 521 -15.39 -21.79 7.05
CA LYS A 521 -14.24 -22.70 7.05
C LYS A 521 -13.23 -22.32 5.99
N TYR A 522 -13.68 -22.01 4.77
CA TYR A 522 -12.81 -21.54 3.68
C TYR A 522 -12.12 -20.22 4.03
N ILE A 523 -12.87 -19.27 4.62
CA ILE A 523 -12.29 -17.99 5.08
C ILE A 523 -11.19 -18.26 6.11
N HIS A 524 -11.46 -19.11 7.10
CA HIS A 524 -10.47 -19.52 8.10
C HIS A 524 -9.24 -20.15 7.45
N GLU A 525 -9.40 -21.13 6.58
CA GLU A 525 -8.32 -21.86 5.91
C GLU A 525 -7.40 -20.92 5.09
N VAL A 526 -7.97 -19.93 4.38
CA VAL A 526 -7.20 -18.93 3.63
C VAL A 526 -6.34 -18.06 4.56
N HIS A 527 -6.90 -17.64 5.71
CA HIS A 527 -6.17 -16.83 6.68
C HIS A 527 -5.04 -17.62 7.37
N ILE A 528 -5.29 -18.88 7.71
CA ILE A 528 -4.25 -19.78 8.26
C ILE A 528 -3.16 -20.03 7.24
N ALA A 529 -3.53 -20.32 5.98
CA ALA A 529 -2.56 -20.54 4.91
C ALA A 529 -1.66 -19.30 4.69
N ALA A 530 -2.17 -18.08 4.86
CA ALA A 530 -1.37 -16.87 4.77
C ALA A 530 -0.27 -16.83 5.83
N TRP A 531 -0.61 -17.11 7.07
CA TRP A 531 0.35 -17.18 8.18
C TRP A 531 1.36 -18.32 8.01
N GLU A 532 0.89 -19.55 7.76
CA GLU A 532 1.73 -20.76 7.63
C GLU A 532 2.73 -20.65 6.47
N LYS A 533 2.31 -19.98 5.37
CA LYS A 533 3.17 -19.78 4.19
C LYS A 533 4.14 -18.59 4.33
N GLY A 534 4.24 -17.99 5.51
CA GLY A 534 5.23 -16.96 5.82
C GLY A 534 4.89 -15.56 5.29
N LEU A 535 3.62 -15.28 4.97
CA LEU A 535 3.22 -13.91 4.69
C LEU A 535 3.34 -13.04 5.93
N LYS A 536 3.73 -11.78 5.73
CA LYS A 536 3.95 -10.83 6.82
C LYS A 536 2.66 -10.17 7.31
N SER A 537 1.67 -10.03 6.42
CA SER A 537 0.41 -9.34 6.72
C SER A 537 -0.72 -9.72 5.78
N LEU A 538 -1.94 -9.39 6.21
CA LEU A 538 -3.14 -9.31 5.38
C LEU A 538 -3.80 -7.94 5.57
N TYR A 539 -4.16 -7.30 4.47
CA TYR A 539 -4.80 -5.99 4.42
C TYR A 539 -6.33 -6.13 4.57
N TYR A 540 -7.14 -5.53 3.71
CA TYR A 540 -8.60 -5.65 3.81
C TYR A 540 -9.13 -7.04 3.49
N CYS A 541 -10.24 -7.38 4.19
CA CYS A 541 -11.13 -8.46 3.78
C CYS A 541 -12.32 -7.85 3.03
N ARG A 542 -12.35 -7.98 1.71
CA ARG A 542 -13.38 -7.40 0.84
C ARG A 542 -14.56 -8.38 0.69
N SER A 543 -15.59 -8.25 1.52
CA SER A 543 -16.84 -9.01 1.43
C SER A 543 -17.99 -8.12 0.94
N GLU A 544 -19.10 -8.72 0.47
CA GLU A 544 -20.33 -7.99 0.11
C GLU A 544 -21.32 -7.95 1.27
N GLY A 545 -20.94 -7.46 2.44
CA GLY A 545 -21.80 -7.39 3.63
C GLY A 545 -22.89 -6.31 3.54
N VAL A 546 -23.97 -6.49 4.32
CA VAL A 546 -25.14 -5.61 4.41
C VAL A 546 -24.80 -4.18 4.84
N ILE A 547 -23.66 -3.97 5.51
CA ILE A 547 -23.21 -2.67 5.99
C ILE A 547 -22.64 -1.77 4.86
N LYS A 548 -22.47 -2.30 3.65
CA LYS A 548 -21.96 -1.54 2.48
C LYS A 548 -22.84 -0.39 2.00
N GLY A 549 -24.11 -0.38 2.30
CA GLY A 549 -24.96 0.77 1.96
C GLY A 549 -24.44 2.08 2.53
N ASP A 550 -23.92 2.04 3.74
CA ASP A 550 -23.37 3.20 4.45
C ASP A 550 -21.86 3.41 4.18
N LEU A 551 -21.10 2.31 3.97
CA LEU A 551 -19.67 2.38 3.59
C LEU A 551 -19.48 2.76 2.13
N ALA A 552 -20.39 2.39 1.21
CA ALA A 552 -20.32 2.83 -0.19
C ALA A 552 -20.59 4.34 -0.34
N SER A 553 -21.31 4.96 0.59
CA SER A 553 -21.39 6.44 0.68
C SER A 553 -20.10 7.05 1.24
N ARG A 554 -19.33 6.27 2.03
CA ARG A 554 -18.03 6.64 2.59
C ARG A 554 -16.84 6.20 1.72
N SER A 555 -17.01 5.34 0.72
CA SER A 555 -15.99 5.05 -0.30
C SER A 555 -15.64 6.27 -1.17
N LYS A 556 -16.39 7.38 -1.03
CA LYS A 556 -15.94 8.70 -1.43
C LYS A 556 -14.75 9.21 -0.61
N ASP A 557 -14.53 8.64 0.56
CA ASP A 557 -13.49 8.92 1.53
C ASP A 557 -12.53 7.72 1.72
N GLU A 558 -12.50 6.76 0.78
CA GLU A 558 -11.43 5.77 0.73
C GLU A 558 -10.11 6.54 0.79
N CYS A 559 -9.34 6.20 1.78
CA CYS A 559 -8.12 6.86 2.18
C CYS A 559 -7.26 7.22 0.98
N SER A 560 -7.27 8.48 0.55
CA SER A 560 -6.41 8.97 -0.52
C SER A 560 -4.92 8.83 -0.17
N SER A 561 -4.58 8.62 1.12
CA SER A 561 -3.25 8.24 1.55
C SER A 561 -2.96 6.74 1.42
N CYS A 562 -3.99 5.87 1.34
CA CYS A 562 -3.83 4.45 1.03
C CYS A 562 -3.68 4.18 -0.47
N GLU A 563 -3.94 5.18 -1.30
CA GLU A 563 -3.94 5.06 -2.76
C GLU A 563 -2.58 5.39 -3.39
N GLY A 564 -1.57 5.71 -2.58
CA GLY A 564 -0.26 6.18 -3.02
C GLY A 564 0.72 5.11 -3.43
#